data_5721385ff3c7241dc343c519d4c3a85f
#
_entry.id   5721385ff3c7241dc343c519d4c3a85f
#
_cell.length_a   1.000
_cell.length_b   1.000
_cell.length_c   1.000
_cell.angle_alpha   90.00
_cell.angle_beta   90.00
_cell.angle_gamma   90.00
#
_symmetry.space_group_name_H-M   'P 1'
#
loop_
_entity.id
_entity.type
_entity.pdbx_description
1 polymer ?
#
loop_
_entity_poly.entity_id
_entity_poly.type
_entity_poly.pdbx_seq_one_letter_code
_entity_poly.pdbx_strand_id
1 'polypeptide(L)'
;GSFSEARLCDYTGGYYCSRCHWGGLSSSPARIVHNWDFSLQQISQGALTYLGLVSRKPLISLEKLNPSLTAVIPELATVMKLRQQLLSMKKYLVVCRIAGEERLLTLLQDRQHFVDSAEMFSFRDLVDINSGVLVSYLKSIFETFKTHIISCVLCLAKGFVCEICPGQDKECLFPFDDGADVCGDC
;
A
#
# COMPACT_ATOMS: atom_id res chain seq x y z
N GLY A 1 -32.06 -23.00 -33.50
CA GLY A 1 -31.37 -22.58 -32.27
C GLY A 1 -30.56 -21.33 -32.54
N SER A 2 -30.92 -20.21 -31.88
CA SER A 2 -30.14 -18.98 -31.94
C SER A 2 -28.77 -19.26 -31.32
N PHE A 3 -27.73 -19.25 -32.14
CA PHE A 3 -26.37 -19.29 -31.62
C PHE A 3 -26.13 -18.00 -30.80
N SER A 4 -26.04 -18.11 -29.48
CA SER A 4 -25.67 -16.98 -28.66
C SER A 4 -24.24 -16.60 -29.05
N GLU A 5 -24.04 -15.35 -29.40
CA GLU A 5 -22.73 -14.80 -29.76
C GLU A 5 -21.74 -15.04 -28.63
N ALA A 6 -20.63 -15.73 -28.95
CA ALA A 6 -19.58 -16.00 -27.97
C ALA A 6 -18.79 -14.71 -27.70
N ARG A 7 -18.60 -14.36 -26.42
CA ARG A 7 -17.90 -13.16 -25.98
C ARG A 7 -16.60 -13.53 -25.29
N LEU A 8 -15.53 -12.89 -25.70
CA LEU A 8 -14.22 -13.07 -25.07
C LEU A 8 -14.18 -12.36 -23.71
N CYS A 9 -13.71 -13.06 -22.70
CA CYS A 9 -13.41 -12.50 -21.38
C CYS A 9 -11.93 -12.16 -21.31
N ASP A 10 -11.59 -10.89 -21.22
CA ASP A 10 -10.18 -10.43 -21.14
C ASP A 10 -9.44 -10.93 -19.88
N TYR A 11 -10.17 -11.24 -18.80
CA TYR A 11 -9.56 -11.74 -17.57
C TYR A 11 -9.10 -13.19 -17.69
N THR A 12 -9.92 -14.05 -18.31
CA THR A 12 -9.63 -15.52 -18.41
C THR A 12 -9.07 -15.93 -19.75
N GLY A 13 -9.18 -15.08 -20.79
CA GLY A 13 -8.87 -15.41 -22.18
C GLY A 13 -9.85 -16.42 -22.81
N GLY A 14 -10.93 -16.78 -22.13
CA GLY A 14 -11.92 -17.74 -22.60
C GLY A 14 -13.15 -17.11 -23.23
N TYR A 15 -13.87 -17.89 -24.06
CA TYR A 15 -15.14 -17.48 -24.65
C TYR A 15 -16.32 -17.95 -23.82
N TYR A 16 -17.28 -17.07 -23.61
CA TYR A 16 -18.47 -17.29 -22.81
C TYR A 16 -19.75 -17.00 -23.59
N CYS A 17 -20.83 -17.69 -23.26
CA CYS A 17 -22.15 -17.38 -23.81
C CYS A 17 -22.74 -16.10 -23.20
N SER A 18 -23.76 -15.55 -23.83
CA SER A 18 -24.44 -14.32 -23.38
C SER A 18 -25.01 -14.37 -21.96
N ARG A 19 -25.29 -15.57 -21.42
CA ARG A 19 -25.74 -15.75 -20.02
C ARG A 19 -24.62 -15.58 -19.00
N CYS A 20 -23.37 -15.88 -19.38
CA CYS A 20 -22.22 -15.83 -18.50
C CYS A 20 -21.36 -14.57 -18.73
N HIS A 21 -21.61 -13.84 -19.81
CA HIS A 21 -20.86 -12.63 -20.18
C HIS A 21 -21.81 -11.52 -20.64
N TRP A 22 -22.12 -10.61 -19.74
CA TRP A 22 -23.07 -9.50 -19.99
C TRP A 22 -22.38 -8.19 -20.37
N GLY A 23 -21.07 -8.23 -20.67
CA GLY A 23 -20.28 -7.05 -20.97
C GLY A 23 -19.88 -6.26 -19.71
N GLY A 24 -19.76 -6.94 -18.56
CA GLY A 24 -19.20 -6.32 -17.36
C GLY A 24 -17.79 -5.77 -17.64
N LEU A 25 -17.48 -4.60 -17.09
CA LEU A 25 -16.19 -3.93 -17.29
C LEU A 25 -15.36 -3.94 -16.02
N SER A 26 -14.08 -4.27 -16.15
CA SER A 26 -13.09 -4.14 -15.08
C SER A 26 -11.70 -3.96 -15.67
N SER A 27 -10.80 -3.32 -14.92
CA SER A 27 -9.38 -3.34 -15.23
C SER A 27 -8.82 -4.74 -14.96
N SER A 28 -7.85 -5.17 -15.75
CA SER A 28 -7.18 -6.46 -15.58
C SER A 28 -5.97 -6.33 -14.67
N PRO A 29 -5.88 -7.11 -13.56
CA PRO A 29 -4.68 -7.11 -12.71
C PRO A 29 -3.39 -7.40 -13.47
N ALA A 30 -3.42 -8.31 -14.45
CA ALA A 30 -2.27 -8.64 -15.26
C ALA A 30 -1.79 -7.45 -16.10
N ARG A 31 -2.70 -6.69 -16.74
CA ARG A 31 -2.35 -5.49 -17.51
C ARG A 31 -1.76 -4.39 -16.62
N ILE A 32 -2.31 -4.22 -15.41
CA ILE A 32 -1.78 -3.26 -14.44
C ILE A 32 -0.36 -3.65 -14.04
N VAL A 33 -0.14 -4.90 -13.66
CA VAL A 33 1.17 -5.37 -13.19
C VAL A 33 2.23 -5.33 -14.30
N HIS A 34 1.87 -5.63 -15.54
CA HIS A 34 2.84 -5.64 -16.64
C HIS A 34 3.05 -4.27 -17.28
N ASN A 35 2.00 -3.48 -17.45
CA ASN A 35 2.04 -2.27 -18.28
C ASN A 35 1.52 -1.01 -17.57
N TRP A 36 1.10 -1.11 -16.31
CA TRP A 36 0.41 -0.03 -15.57
C TRP A 36 -0.85 0.48 -16.31
N ASP A 37 -1.55 -0.47 -17.00
CA ASP A 37 -2.72 -0.20 -17.81
C ASP A 37 -4.01 -0.47 -17.03
N PHE A 38 -4.76 0.59 -16.74
CA PHE A 38 -6.03 0.58 -16.01
C PHE A 38 -7.25 0.62 -16.93
N SER A 39 -7.07 0.46 -18.24
CA SER A 39 -8.18 0.45 -19.19
C SER A 39 -9.21 -0.63 -18.84
N LEU A 40 -10.49 -0.27 -18.97
CA LEU A 40 -11.58 -1.17 -18.68
C LEU A 40 -11.74 -2.16 -19.83
N GLN A 41 -11.75 -3.44 -19.48
CA GLN A 41 -11.92 -4.56 -20.41
C GLN A 41 -13.21 -5.30 -20.13
N GLN A 42 -13.76 -5.94 -21.16
CA GLN A 42 -14.96 -6.77 -21.02
C GLN A 42 -14.59 -8.10 -20.36
N ILE A 43 -15.24 -8.41 -19.25
CA ILE A 43 -15.03 -9.64 -18.51
C ILE A 43 -16.32 -10.38 -18.22
N SER A 44 -16.22 -11.70 -18.05
CA SER A 44 -17.37 -12.55 -17.70
C SER A 44 -17.89 -12.22 -16.30
N GLN A 45 -19.15 -12.55 -16.04
CA GLN A 45 -19.78 -12.33 -14.73
C GLN A 45 -19.05 -13.07 -13.59
N GLY A 46 -18.58 -14.30 -13.87
CA GLY A 46 -17.78 -15.06 -12.91
C GLY A 46 -16.46 -14.36 -12.55
N ALA A 47 -15.75 -13.83 -13.55
CA ALA A 47 -14.51 -13.07 -13.35
C ALA A 47 -14.77 -11.78 -12.56
N LEU A 48 -15.85 -11.05 -12.87
CA LEU A 48 -16.22 -9.83 -12.16
C LEU A 48 -16.51 -10.11 -10.67
N THR A 49 -17.29 -11.16 -10.39
CA THR A 49 -17.58 -11.58 -9.02
C THR A 49 -16.32 -11.99 -8.28
N TYR A 50 -15.45 -12.77 -8.90
CA TYR A 50 -14.18 -13.20 -8.31
C TYR A 50 -13.28 -11.99 -7.98
N LEU A 51 -13.08 -11.07 -8.94
CA LEU A 51 -12.29 -9.85 -8.71
C LEU A 51 -12.87 -9.01 -7.56
N GLY A 52 -14.20 -8.90 -7.47
CA GLY A 52 -14.85 -8.22 -6.36
C GLY A 52 -14.49 -8.83 -5.00
N LEU A 53 -14.53 -10.16 -4.90
CA LEU A 53 -14.23 -10.90 -3.66
C LEU A 53 -12.76 -10.79 -3.22
N VAL A 54 -11.83 -10.72 -4.18
CA VAL A 54 -10.38 -10.69 -3.88
C VAL A 54 -9.76 -9.30 -3.97
N SER A 55 -10.53 -8.30 -4.39
CA SER A 55 -10.03 -6.95 -4.72
C SER A 55 -9.25 -6.28 -3.59
N ARG A 56 -9.59 -6.57 -2.33
CA ARG A 56 -8.93 -6.01 -1.12
C ARG A 56 -7.92 -6.95 -0.48
N LYS A 57 -7.75 -8.17 -1.03
CA LYS A 57 -6.77 -9.12 -0.49
C LYS A 57 -5.37 -8.80 -1.02
N PRO A 58 -4.34 -8.75 -0.16
CA PRO A 58 -2.97 -8.44 -0.56
C PRO A 58 -2.31 -9.66 -1.21
N LEU A 59 -2.60 -9.89 -2.48
CA LEU A 59 -2.16 -11.07 -3.25
C LEU A 59 -1.08 -10.76 -4.29
N ILE A 60 -0.78 -9.49 -4.54
CA ILE A 60 0.10 -9.04 -5.62
C ILE A 60 1.44 -8.60 -5.04
N SER A 61 2.53 -9.27 -5.41
CA SER A 61 3.89 -8.82 -5.12
C SER A 61 4.48 -8.20 -6.38
N LEU A 62 4.56 -6.87 -6.41
CA LEU A 62 5.11 -6.15 -7.56
C LEU A 62 6.60 -6.42 -7.75
N GLU A 63 7.35 -6.57 -6.67
CA GLU A 63 8.78 -6.88 -6.72
C GLU A 63 9.07 -8.20 -7.45
N LYS A 64 8.21 -9.23 -7.24
CA LYS A 64 8.35 -10.52 -7.91
C LYS A 64 7.84 -10.52 -9.34
N LEU A 65 6.79 -9.74 -9.63
CA LEU A 65 6.10 -9.77 -10.91
C LEU A 65 6.69 -8.76 -11.91
N ASN A 66 7.00 -7.55 -11.45
CA ASN A 66 7.57 -6.49 -12.29
C ASN A 66 8.30 -5.44 -11.42
N PRO A 67 9.55 -5.69 -11.03
CA PRO A 67 10.31 -4.78 -10.16
C PRO A 67 10.59 -3.42 -10.82
N SER A 68 10.58 -3.34 -12.15
CA SER A 68 10.84 -2.09 -12.86
C SER A 68 9.72 -1.05 -12.72
N LEU A 69 8.49 -1.46 -12.37
CA LEU A 69 7.37 -0.53 -12.20
C LEU A 69 7.65 0.53 -11.12
N THR A 70 8.31 0.15 -10.03
CA THR A 70 8.65 1.09 -8.96
C THR A 70 9.62 2.18 -9.38
N ALA A 71 10.48 1.90 -10.36
CA ALA A 71 11.41 2.88 -10.92
C ALA A 71 10.75 3.82 -11.94
N VAL A 72 9.68 3.36 -12.59
CA VAL A 72 9.00 4.09 -13.66
C VAL A 72 7.81 4.91 -13.13
N ILE A 73 7.12 4.41 -12.10
CA ILE A 73 5.89 5.03 -11.57
C ILE A 73 6.19 5.74 -10.24
N PRO A 74 6.27 7.08 -10.23
CA PRO A 74 6.67 7.85 -9.04
C PRO A 74 5.65 7.72 -7.89
N GLU A 75 4.36 7.58 -8.17
CA GLU A 75 3.33 7.39 -7.16
C GLU A 75 3.52 6.05 -6.44
N LEU A 76 3.88 5.01 -7.18
CA LEU A 76 4.17 3.69 -6.61
C LEU A 76 5.43 3.74 -5.73
N ALA A 77 6.50 4.40 -6.19
CA ALA A 77 7.72 4.60 -5.40
C ALA A 77 7.42 5.35 -4.09
N THR A 78 6.58 6.39 -4.17
CA THR A 78 6.14 7.16 -2.99
C THR A 78 5.37 6.28 -2.01
N VAL A 79 4.43 5.47 -2.49
CA VAL A 79 3.66 4.54 -1.63
C VAL A 79 4.57 3.52 -0.98
N MET A 80 5.53 2.95 -1.72
CA MET A 80 6.48 1.98 -1.16
C MET A 80 7.34 2.61 -0.06
N LYS A 81 7.84 3.83 -0.26
CA LYS A 81 8.58 4.58 0.75
C LYS A 81 7.73 4.81 2.01
N LEU A 82 6.52 5.34 1.86
CA LEU A 82 5.60 5.57 2.98
C LEU A 82 5.30 4.27 3.75
N ARG A 83 5.08 3.16 3.07
CA ARG A 83 4.84 1.86 3.71
C ARG A 83 6.06 1.39 4.51
N GLN A 84 7.27 1.56 3.98
CA GLN A 84 8.51 1.24 4.71
C GLN A 84 8.62 2.07 5.99
N GLN A 85 8.32 3.36 5.91
CA GLN A 85 8.30 4.27 7.05
C GLN A 85 7.23 3.86 8.07
N LEU A 86 6.01 3.54 7.64
CA LEU A 86 4.94 3.05 8.51
C LEU A 86 5.28 1.72 9.20
N LEU A 87 5.97 0.81 8.52
CA LEU A 87 6.51 -0.41 9.12
C LEU A 87 7.49 -0.11 10.26
N SER A 88 8.36 0.87 10.08
CA SER A 88 9.30 1.31 11.12
C SER A 88 8.54 1.95 12.29
N MET A 89 7.53 2.79 12.01
CA MET A 89 6.68 3.42 13.02
C MET A 89 5.87 2.42 13.84
N LYS A 90 5.37 1.34 13.23
CA LYS A 90 4.62 0.28 13.92
C LYS A 90 5.36 -0.24 15.13
N LYS A 91 6.68 -0.37 15.08
CA LYS A 91 7.51 -0.87 16.20
C LYS A 91 7.37 -0.01 17.46
N TYR A 92 7.15 1.29 17.30
CA TYR A 92 6.91 2.21 18.41
C TYR A 92 5.46 2.14 18.90
N LEU A 93 4.50 2.14 17.97
CA LEU A 93 3.07 2.23 18.27
C LEU A 93 2.53 0.98 18.97
N VAL A 94 2.97 -0.22 18.56
CA VAL A 94 2.51 -1.50 19.15
C VAL A 94 2.82 -1.61 20.64
N VAL A 95 3.95 -1.05 21.07
CA VAL A 95 4.40 -1.14 22.47
C VAL A 95 4.06 0.11 23.28
N CYS A 96 3.45 1.12 22.69
CA CYS A 96 3.01 2.34 23.32
C CYS A 96 1.59 2.20 23.83
N ARG A 97 1.40 2.26 25.17
CA ARG A 97 0.07 2.18 25.77
C ARG A 97 -0.86 3.30 25.28
N ILE A 98 -0.35 4.54 25.19
CA ILE A 98 -1.11 5.69 24.73
C ILE A 98 -1.59 5.51 23.28
N ALA A 99 -0.71 5.06 22.38
CA ALA A 99 -1.08 4.75 21.01
C ALA A 99 -2.16 3.65 20.91
N GLY A 100 -2.12 2.68 21.83
CA GLY A 100 -3.13 1.64 21.96
C GLY A 100 -4.48 2.19 22.42
N GLU A 101 -4.51 3.07 23.42
CA GLU A 101 -5.71 3.77 23.91
C GLU A 101 -6.32 4.64 22.81
N GLU A 102 -5.50 5.37 22.05
CA GLU A 102 -5.90 6.18 20.89
C GLU A 102 -6.25 5.34 19.64
N ARG A 103 -6.00 4.05 19.68
CA ARG A 103 -6.25 3.11 18.57
C ARG A 103 -5.61 3.53 17.25
N LEU A 104 -4.41 4.09 17.27
CA LEU A 104 -3.77 4.67 16.11
C LEU A 104 -3.62 3.68 14.94
N LEU A 105 -3.24 2.43 15.21
CA LEU A 105 -3.11 1.41 14.16
C LEU A 105 -4.44 1.06 13.47
N THR A 106 -5.60 1.33 14.11
CA THR A 106 -6.90 1.10 13.48
C THR A 106 -7.22 2.11 12.37
N LEU A 107 -6.47 3.21 12.27
CA LEU A 107 -6.58 4.17 11.17
C LEU A 107 -6.28 3.54 9.80
N LEU A 108 -5.50 2.46 9.77
CA LEU A 108 -5.23 1.70 8.54
C LEU A 108 -6.44 0.90 8.04
N GLN A 109 -7.50 0.77 8.84
CA GLN A 109 -8.75 0.09 8.47
C GLN A 109 -8.52 -1.29 7.85
N ASP A 110 -8.98 -1.52 6.63
CA ASP A 110 -8.83 -2.77 5.87
C ASP A 110 -7.42 -2.95 5.24
N ARG A 111 -6.52 -1.98 5.44
CA ARG A 111 -5.14 -1.98 4.92
C ARG A 111 -4.09 -2.30 5.98
N GLN A 112 -4.44 -3.12 6.98
CA GLN A 112 -3.49 -3.57 8.01
C GLN A 112 -2.25 -4.24 7.42
N HIS A 113 -2.37 -4.86 6.26
CA HIS A 113 -1.24 -5.47 5.53
C HIS A 113 -0.12 -4.47 5.19
N PHE A 114 -0.38 -3.15 5.22
CA PHE A 114 0.64 -2.14 4.96
C PHE A 114 1.67 -2.02 6.08
N VAL A 115 1.33 -2.46 7.27
CA VAL A 115 2.25 -2.53 8.41
C VAL A 115 2.66 -3.97 8.76
N ASP A 116 2.34 -4.93 7.90
CA ASP A 116 2.80 -6.31 8.00
C ASP A 116 3.85 -6.63 6.93
N SER A 117 3.71 -6.04 5.73
CA SER A 117 4.65 -6.19 4.62
C SER A 117 4.63 -4.95 3.73
N ALA A 118 5.81 -4.47 3.31
CA ALA A 118 5.91 -3.38 2.33
C ALA A 118 5.64 -3.86 0.87
N GLU A 119 5.74 -5.16 0.60
CA GLU A 119 5.80 -5.72 -0.75
C GLU A 119 4.44 -6.13 -1.32
N MET A 120 3.49 -6.51 -0.44
CA MET A 120 2.21 -7.07 -0.87
C MET A 120 1.16 -5.99 -1.10
N PHE A 121 0.51 -6.04 -2.25
CA PHE A 121 -0.58 -5.14 -2.65
C PHE A 121 -1.85 -5.91 -2.94
N SER A 122 -2.99 -5.27 -2.70
CA SER A 122 -4.27 -5.70 -3.23
C SER A 122 -4.52 -5.07 -4.61
N PHE A 123 -5.43 -5.63 -5.38
CA PHE A 123 -5.88 -5.01 -6.64
C PHE A 123 -6.42 -3.60 -6.40
N ARG A 124 -7.16 -3.41 -5.32
CA ARG A 124 -7.72 -2.11 -4.94
C ARG A 124 -6.63 -1.08 -4.62
N ASP A 125 -5.53 -1.50 -3.98
CA ASP A 125 -4.41 -0.60 -3.70
C ASP A 125 -3.80 -0.04 -4.99
N LEU A 126 -3.63 -0.88 -6.02
CA LEU A 126 -3.08 -0.43 -7.32
C LEU A 126 -4.00 0.60 -8.00
N VAL A 127 -5.31 0.37 -7.95
CA VAL A 127 -6.29 1.34 -8.46
C VAL A 127 -6.23 2.66 -7.69
N ASP A 128 -6.14 2.60 -6.36
CA ASP A 128 -6.08 3.78 -5.50
C ASP A 128 -4.73 4.51 -5.58
N ILE A 129 -3.64 3.83 -5.95
CA ILE A 129 -2.36 4.46 -6.29
C ILE A 129 -2.51 5.30 -7.56
N ASN A 130 -3.06 4.69 -8.61
CA ASN A 130 -3.24 5.36 -9.90
C ASN A 130 -4.16 6.60 -9.82
N SER A 131 -5.14 6.58 -8.92
CA SER A 131 -6.03 7.72 -8.69
C SER A 131 -5.45 8.78 -7.72
N GLY A 132 -4.28 8.54 -7.11
CA GLY A 132 -3.65 9.40 -6.11
C GLY A 132 -4.28 9.35 -4.71
N VAL A 133 -5.41 8.67 -4.56
CA VAL A 133 -6.15 8.56 -3.29
C VAL A 133 -5.29 7.88 -2.22
N LEU A 134 -4.57 6.81 -2.59
CA LEU A 134 -3.77 6.06 -1.64
C LEU A 134 -2.56 6.86 -1.13
N VAL A 135 -1.92 7.63 -1.98
CA VAL A 135 -0.78 8.50 -1.59
C VAL A 135 -1.23 9.52 -0.54
N SER A 136 -2.35 10.20 -0.78
CA SER A 136 -2.90 11.20 0.14
C SER A 136 -3.30 10.57 1.47
N TYR A 137 -3.94 9.41 1.43
CA TYR A 137 -4.33 8.66 2.62
C TYR A 137 -3.13 8.23 3.48
N LEU A 138 -2.10 7.65 2.86
CA LEU A 138 -0.90 7.21 3.59
C LEU A 138 -0.09 8.37 4.15
N LYS A 139 -0.01 9.52 3.45
CA LYS A 139 0.60 10.73 3.99
C LYS A 139 -0.10 11.21 5.26
N SER A 140 -1.44 11.22 5.27
CA SER A 140 -2.21 11.61 6.45
C SER A 140 -1.95 10.69 7.64
N ILE A 141 -1.89 9.37 7.42
CA ILE A 141 -1.56 8.40 8.47
C ILE A 141 -0.13 8.58 8.96
N PHE A 142 0.82 8.76 8.04
CA PHE A 142 2.22 9.00 8.37
C PHE A 142 2.38 10.21 9.29
N GLU A 143 1.76 11.35 8.96
CA GLU A 143 1.81 12.56 9.79
C GLU A 143 1.17 12.34 11.16
N THR A 144 0.06 11.61 11.23
CA THR A 144 -0.59 11.28 12.50
C THR A 144 0.32 10.42 13.39
N PHE A 145 0.92 9.37 12.82
CA PHE A 145 1.83 8.49 13.53
C PHE A 145 3.11 9.22 13.96
N LYS A 146 3.67 10.03 13.05
CA LYS A 146 4.85 10.85 13.32
C LYS A 146 4.59 11.81 14.48
N THR A 147 3.51 12.56 14.42
CA THR A 147 3.13 13.51 15.49
C THR A 147 3.03 12.83 16.85
N HIS A 148 2.38 11.65 16.91
CA HIS A 148 2.31 10.88 18.15
C HIS A 148 3.71 10.46 18.63
N ILE A 149 4.54 9.88 17.76
CA ILE A 149 5.84 9.32 18.16
C ILE A 149 6.78 10.43 18.69
N ILE A 150 6.80 11.59 18.05
CA ILE A 150 7.69 12.70 18.44
C ILE A 150 7.18 13.51 19.64
N SER A 151 5.89 13.39 20.00
CA SER A 151 5.30 14.09 21.16
C SER A 151 5.10 13.20 22.38
N CYS A 152 5.06 11.89 22.20
CA CYS A 152 4.80 10.92 23.26
C CYS A 152 6.08 10.55 24.03
N VAL A 153 6.11 10.80 25.32
CA VAL A 153 7.26 10.49 26.19
C VAL A 153 7.66 9.01 26.13
N LEU A 154 6.66 8.09 26.02
CA LEU A 154 6.92 6.65 25.92
C LEU A 154 7.59 6.25 24.59
N CYS A 155 7.26 6.96 23.53
CA CYS A 155 7.85 6.72 22.20
C CYS A 155 9.22 7.38 22.08
N LEU A 156 9.37 8.63 22.58
CA LEU A 156 10.65 9.36 22.62
C LEU A 156 11.73 8.57 23.36
N ALA A 157 11.38 7.95 24.49
CA ALA A 157 12.31 7.12 25.27
C ALA A 157 12.89 5.92 24.50
N LYS A 158 12.37 5.61 23.31
CA LYS A 158 12.83 4.54 22.41
C LYS A 158 13.51 5.08 21.15
N GLY A 159 13.61 6.38 20.99
CA GLY A 159 14.35 7.02 19.92
C GLY A 159 15.86 6.75 20.05
N PHE A 160 16.54 6.79 18.93
CA PHE A 160 18.00 6.68 18.91
C PHE A 160 18.63 8.03 19.22
N VAL A 161 19.76 8.02 19.89
CA VAL A 161 20.58 9.22 20.15
C VAL A 161 21.94 9.03 19.51
N CYS A 162 22.49 10.07 18.89
CA CYS A 162 23.82 10.01 18.34
C CYS A 162 24.85 9.78 19.47
N GLU A 163 25.69 8.75 19.34
CA GLU A 163 26.69 8.41 20.34
C GLU A 163 27.93 9.30 20.23
N ILE A 164 28.13 9.96 19.08
CA ILE A 164 29.34 10.76 18.76
C ILE A 164 29.19 12.21 19.25
N CYS A 165 27.96 12.76 19.13
CA CYS A 165 27.72 14.15 19.53
C CYS A 165 27.82 14.35 21.05
N PRO A 166 28.64 15.30 21.56
CA PRO A 166 28.86 15.48 23.00
C PRO A 166 27.78 16.34 23.71
N GLY A 167 26.66 16.72 23.01
CA GLY A 167 25.66 17.64 23.56
C GLY A 167 24.66 17.01 24.52
N GLN A 168 24.11 17.80 25.48
CA GLN A 168 23.04 17.38 26.38
C GLN A 168 21.64 17.46 25.73
N ASP A 169 21.46 18.27 24.68
CA ASP A 169 20.21 18.45 23.92
C ASP A 169 20.25 17.59 22.63
N LYS A 170 20.33 16.27 22.81
CA LYS A 170 20.38 15.35 21.66
C LYS A 170 18.97 15.19 21.08
N GLU A 171 18.79 15.58 19.82
CA GLU A 171 17.58 15.22 19.07
C GLU A 171 17.48 13.70 18.92
N CYS A 172 16.29 13.16 19.17
CA CYS A 172 16.03 11.75 18.93
C CYS A 172 15.95 11.49 17.43
N LEU A 173 16.73 10.54 16.96
CA LEU A 173 16.71 10.04 15.58
C LEU A 173 15.73 8.87 15.48
N PHE A 174 14.91 8.87 14.45
CA PHE A 174 13.96 7.79 14.19
C PHE A 174 14.17 7.20 12.80
N PRO A 175 14.16 5.85 12.64
CA PRO A 175 14.41 5.18 11.36
C PRO A 175 13.37 5.47 10.25
N PHE A 176 12.31 6.18 10.55
CA PHE A 176 11.31 6.61 9.59
C PHE A 176 11.52 8.05 9.07
N ASP A 177 12.47 8.80 9.65
CA ASP A 177 12.83 10.13 9.14
C ASP A 177 13.80 10.01 7.98
N ASP A 178 13.59 10.88 6.98
CA ASP A 178 14.53 10.97 5.84
C ASP A 178 15.88 11.49 6.34
N GLY A 179 16.93 10.70 6.16
CA GLY A 179 18.27 11.05 6.62
C GLY A 179 18.62 10.58 8.04
N ALA A 180 17.80 9.76 8.68
CA ALA A 180 18.04 9.23 10.03
C ALA A 180 19.33 8.38 10.16
N ASP A 181 19.94 7.97 9.05
CA ASP A 181 21.21 7.23 9.04
C ASP A 181 22.42 8.13 9.29
N VAL A 182 22.25 9.45 9.31
CA VAL A 182 23.32 10.43 9.48
C VAL A 182 22.88 11.49 10.48
N CYS A 183 23.66 11.66 11.54
CA CYS A 183 23.48 12.79 12.45
C CYS A 183 23.83 14.09 11.71
N GLY A 184 22.94 15.09 11.73
CA GLY A 184 23.14 16.37 11.05
C GLY A 184 24.30 17.20 11.61
N ASP A 185 24.72 16.89 12.86
CA ASP A 185 25.73 17.67 13.60
C ASP A 185 27.13 17.05 13.51
N CYS A 186 27.27 15.81 13.09
CA CYS A 186 28.56 15.12 12.94
C CYS A 186 28.62 14.23 11.70
#